data_59aa23c16c875680201ec6e140b0e486
#
_entry.id   59aa23c16c875680201ec6e140b0e486
#
_cell.length_a   1.000
_cell.length_b   1.000
_cell.length_c   1.000
_cell.angle_alpha   90.00
_cell.angle_beta   90.00
_cell.angle_gamma   90.00
#
_symmetry.space_group_name_H-M   'P 1'
#
loop_
_entity.id
_entity.type
_entity.pdbx_description
1 polymer ?
#
loop_
_entity_poly.entity_id
_entity_poly.type
_entity_poly.pdbx_seq_one_letter_code
_entity_poly.pdbx_strand_id
1 'polypeptide(L)'
;KGEFITAYFPAERKAEFAKPNGVENIKLAEVYNTTENAGNILLKYMVHMKTQQSFARNEGDKEIVERIQQWFDRFESALQVLLDEKSIHLEYDYKNYNFKIRQEGREPFEFSELSDGYSSVIYIVSDLILRMDKNWLLDEEISQYNAQGIVLIDELETHLHIELQKKILPFLTKFFPNIQFIVTTHSPYILNSISNAKAYDLEKHVELENLAAFSSDELAEGYFEADEYSDTLKEELERYAQLCSGKELTEEERAERAELKIKFKNLSTDLSGAAREKFED
;
A
#
# COMPACT_ATOMS: atom_id res chain seq x y z
N LYS A 1 -26.31 14.13 -8.87
CA LYS A 1 -25.06 14.62 -9.50
C LYS A 1 -24.00 14.67 -8.44
N GLY A 2 -22.84 14.07 -8.69
CA GLY A 2 -21.75 13.92 -7.73
C GLY A 2 -21.51 12.47 -7.30
N GLU A 3 -22.08 11.54 -8.03
CA GLU A 3 -22.00 10.10 -7.79
C GLU A 3 -20.79 9.45 -8.47
N PHE A 4 -20.01 10.21 -9.24
CA PHE A 4 -18.85 9.72 -9.96
C PHE A 4 -17.57 10.45 -9.53
N ILE A 5 -16.58 9.68 -9.06
CA ILE A 5 -15.33 10.21 -8.55
C ILE A 5 -14.21 10.01 -9.57
N THR A 6 -13.38 11.03 -9.72
CA THR A 6 -12.12 10.92 -10.43
C THR A 6 -11.00 11.45 -9.54
N ALA A 7 -9.91 10.71 -9.44
CA ALA A 7 -8.70 11.13 -8.73
C ALA A 7 -7.46 10.64 -9.44
N TYR A 8 -6.37 11.39 -9.30
CA TYR A 8 -5.04 11.02 -9.77
C TYR A 8 -4.02 11.22 -8.64
N PHE A 9 -3.27 10.18 -8.37
CA PHE A 9 -2.20 10.19 -7.39
C PHE A 9 -0.86 9.98 -8.10
N PRO A 10 0.01 11.00 -8.13
CA PRO A 10 1.35 10.88 -8.72
C PRO A 10 2.26 9.97 -7.90
N ALA A 11 3.38 9.53 -8.48
CA ALA A 11 4.38 8.70 -7.80
C ALA A 11 4.94 9.40 -6.55
N GLU A 12 5.28 10.69 -6.66
CA GLU A 12 5.68 11.50 -5.49
C GLU A 12 4.46 11.91 -4.68
N ARG A 13 4.11 11.10 -3.69
CA ARG A 13 3.02 11.35 -2.74
C ARG A 13 3.58 11.68 -1.37
N LYS A 14 3.37 12.91 -0.93
CA LYS A 14 3.58 13.30 0.48
C LYS A 14 2.24 13.49 1.16
N ALA A 15 1.98 12.70 2.18
CA ALA A 15 0.86 12.92 3.05
C ALA A 15 1.16 14.06 4.02
N GLU A 16 0.85 15.26 3.62
CA GLU A 16 0.88 16.41 4.50
C GLU A 16 -0.53 16.68 4.99
N PHE A 17 -0.86 16.20 6.18
CA PHE A 17 -2.12 16.51 6.82
C PHE A 17 -2.07 17.89 7.47
N ALA A 18 -2.97 18.80 7.05
CA ALA A 18 -3.08 20.13 7.64
C ALA A 18 -3.46 20.01 9.11
N LYS A 19 -2.55 20.47 9.99
CA LYS A 19 -2.75 20.39 11.46
C LYS A 19 -3.86 21.37 11.88
N PRO A 20 -4.87 20.90 12.65
CA PRO A 20 -5.90 21.77 13.19
C PRO A 20 -5.33 22.77 14.21
N ASN A 21 -5.73 24.03 14.13
CA ASN A 21 -5.39 25.05 15.14
C ASN A 21 -6.57 25.34 16.10
N GLY A 22 -7.67 24.61 15.95
CA GLY A 22 -8.91 24.78 16.69
C GLY A 22 -10.06 24.09 16.00
N VAL A 23 -11.28 24.41 16.45
CA VAL A 23 -12.50 23.94 15.79
C VAL A 23 -12.82 24.84 14.61
N GLU A 24 -12.76 24.28 13.42
CA GLU A 24 -13.13 24.94 12.16
C GLU A 24 -14.42 24.29 11.60
N ASN A 25 -15.29 25.12 10.99
CA ASN A 25 -16.45 24.58 10.25
C ASN A 25 -15.98 24.12 8.87
N ILE A 26 -15.72 22.82 8.73
CA ILE A 26 -15.23 22.24 7.48
C ILE A 26 -16.42 21.86 6.60
N LYS A 27 -16.46 22.41 5.41
CA LYS A 27 -17.38 22.01 4.35
C LYS A 27 -16.59 21.38 3.23
N LEU A 28 -16.92 20.12 2.93
CA LEU A 28 -16.32 19.42 1.80
C LEU A 28 -16.82 20.02 0.49
N ALA A 29 -15.96 20.08 -0.52
CA ALA A 29 -16.32 20.59 -1.83
C ALA A 29 -17.33 19.66 -2.52
N GLU A 30 -18.26 20.23 -3.28
CA GLU A 30 -19.18 19.42 -4.08
C GLU A 30 -18.47 18.67 -5.21
N VAL A 31 -17.41 19.26 -5.75
CA VAL A 31 -16.58 18.70 -6.82
C VAL A 31 -15.12 19.00 -6.52
N TYR A 32 -14.28 18.00 -6.58
CA TYR A 32 -12.84 18.11 -6.51
C TYR A 32 -12.23 17.91 -7.89
N ASN A 33 -11.21 18.70 -8.23
CA ASN A 33 -10.40 18.42 -9.42
C ASN A 33 -9.66 17.08 -9.26
N THR A 34 -9.37 16.45 -10.39
CA THR A 34 -8.72 15.12 -10.40
C THR A 34 -7.36 15.11 -9.67
N THR A 35 -6.61 16.20 -9.75
CA THR A 35 -5.28 16.36 -9.12
C THR A 35 -5.33 17.10 -7.78
N GLU A 36 -6.50 17.46 -7.29
CA GLU A 36 -6.67 18.15 -6.02
C GLU A 36 -6.50 17.19 -4.86
N ASN A 37 -5.78 17.62 -3.83
CA ASN A 37 -5.55 16.82 -2.62
C ASN A 37 -6.67 17.06 -1.60
N ALA A 38 -7.75 16.30 -1.69
CA ALA A 38 -8.85 16.38 -0.72
C ALA A 38 -8.41 15.83 0.65
N GLY A 39 -7.51 14.84 0.70
CA GLY A 39 -7.04 14.20 1.93
C GLY A 39 -6.26 15.12 2.87
N ASN A 40 -5.72 16.22 2.38
CA ASN A 40 -4.92 17.16 3.18
C ASN A 40 -5.67 17.69 4.41
N ILE A 41 -6.99 17.88 4.31
CA ILE A 41 -7.81 18.42 5.41
C ILE A 41 -8.38 17.34 6.34
N LEU A 42 -7.95 16.08 6.22
CA LEU A 42 -8.48 14.97 7.02
C LEU A 42 -8.55 15.27 8.52
N LEU A 43 -7.43 15.69 9.13
CA LEU A 43 -7.38 15.94 10.57
C LEU A 43 -8.33 17.08 10.99
N LYS A 44 -8.43 18.12 10.19
CA LYS A 44 -9.39 19.22 10.42
C LYS A 44 -10.82 18.73 10.31
N TYR A 45 -11.11 17.87 9.33
CA TYR A 45 -12.42 17.27 9.14
C TYR A 45 -12.78 16.36 10.32
N MET A 46 -11.86 15.53 10.79
CA MET A 46 -12.05 14.67 11.96
C MET A 46 -12.35 15.47 13.23
N VAL A 47 -11.65 16.59 13.47
CA VAL A 47 -11.92 17.50 14.61
C VAL A 47 -13.30 18.15 14.47
N HIS A 48 -13.67 18.60 13.27
CA HIS A 48 -15.02 19.11 12.98
C HIS A 48 -16.08 18.08 13.34
N MET A 49 -15.92 16.85 12.86
CA MET A 49 -16.81 15.72 13.12
C MET A 49 -16.97 15.42 14.62
N LYS A 50 -15.88 15.37 15.38
CA LYS A 50 -15.93 15.16 16.83
C LYS A 50 -16.65 16.29 17.55
N THR A 51 -16.49 17.51 17.09
CA THR A 51 -17.20 18.66 17.63
C THR A 51 -18.70 18.56 17.36
N GLN A 52 -19.09 18.23 16.12
CA GLN A 52 -20.50 18.00 15.77
C GLN A 52 -21.11 16.86 16.59
N GLN A 53 -20.37 15.75 16.79
CA GLN A 53 -20.80 14.63 17.62
C GLN A 53 -21.09 15.08 19.06
N SER A 54 -20.25 15.96 19.61
CA SER A 54 -20.42 16.47 20.97
C SER A 54 -21.66 17.39 21.09
N PHE A 55 -21.91 18.25 20.09
CA PHE A 55 -23.10 19.10 20.06
C PHE A 55 -24.38 18.27 19.90
N ALA A 56 -24.40 17.35 18.94
CA ALA A 56 -25.53 16.44 18.74
C ALA A 56 -25.85 15.64 20.01
N ARG A 57 -24.83 15.17 20.75
CA ARG A 57 -25.02 14.47 22.02
C ARG A 57 -25.68 15.37 23.07
N ASN A 58 -25.29 16.62 23.18
CA ASN A 58 -25.86 17.58 24.12
C ASN A 58 -27.31 17.95 23.78
N GLU A 59 -27.65 17.96 22.48
CA GLU A 59 -29.01 18.22 21.99
C GLU A 59 -29.88 16.97 21.97
N GLY A 60 -29.33 15.79 22.27
CA GLY A 60 -30.07 14.50 22.29
C GLY A 60 -30.28 13.89 20.91
N ASP A 61 -29.62 14.37 19.88
CA ASP A 61 -29.68 13.84 18.52
C ASP A 61 -28.82 12.58 18.39
N LYS A 62 -29.43 11.44 18.73
CA LYS A 62 -28.76 10.12 18.74
C LYS A 62 -28.37 9.67 17.34
N GLU A 63 -29.15 10.03 16.33
CA GLU A 63 -28.91 9.60 14.95
C GLU A 63 -27.60 10.19 14.43
N ILE A 64 -27.39 11.49 14.58
CA ILE A 64 -26.13 12.14 14.20
C ILE A 64 -24.95 11.59 15.00
N VAL A 65 -25.14 11.35 16.32
CA VAL A 65 -24.06 10.77 17.17
C VAL A 65 -23.62 9.41 16.65
N GLU A 66 -24.57 8.52 16.32
CA GLU A 66 -24.29 7.17 15.85
C GLU A 66 -23.65 7.18 14.45
N ARG A 67 -24.14 8.03 13.55
CA ARG A 67 -23.58 8.19 12.21
C ARG A 67 -22.10 8.60 12.26
N ILE A 68 -21.79 9.62 13.06
CA ILE A 68 -20.39 10.07 13.23
C ILE A 68 -19.53 8.97 13.85
N GLN A 69 -20.06 8.22 14.82
CA GLN A 69 -19.33 7.12 15.41
C GLN A 69 -19.01 6.03 14.37
N GLN A 70 -19.98 5.64 13.56
CA GLN A 70 -19.78 4.65 12.48
C GLN A 70 -18.72 5.09 11.47
N TRP A 71 -18.60 6.40 11.19
CA TRP A 71 -17.53 6.91 10.35
C TRP A 71 -16.15 6.68 10.99
N PHE A 72 -16.00 7.03 12.26
CA PHE A 72 -14.75 6.80 12.99
C PHE A 72 -14.39 5.31 13.08
N ASP A 73 -15.37 4.47 13.38
CA ASP A 73 -15.18 3.01 13.47
C ASP A 73 -14.71 2.41 12.14
N ARG A 74 -15.23 2.89 11.02
CA ARG A 74 -14.80 2.46 9.68
C ARG A 74 -13.40 2.92 9.36
N PHE A 75 -13.08 4.18 9.65
CA PHE A 75 -11.74 4.71 9.43
C PHE A 75 -10.70 4.00 10.30
N GLU A 76 -11.02 3.74 11.57
CA GLU A 76 -10.21 2.96 12.49
C GLU A 76 -10.00 1.53 11.98
N SER A 77 -11.07 0.87 11.52
CA SER A 77 -10.97 -0.47 10.90
C SER A 77 -10.08 -0.48 9.66
N ALA A 78 -10.12 0.57 8.84
CA ALA A 78 -9.21 0.71 7.71
C ALA A 78 -7.75 0.81 8.16
N LEU A 79 -7.46 1.60 9.18
CA LEU A 79 -6.12 1.72 9.77
C LEU A 79 -5.63 0.38 10.36
N GLN A 80 -6.50 -0.36 11.05
CA GLN A 80 -6.18 -1.69 11.61
C GLN A 80 -5.76 -2.68 10.52
N VAL A 81 -6.46 -2.68 9.39
CA VAL A 81 -6.12 -3.54 8.25
C VAL A 81 -4.81 -3.10 7.58
N LEU A 82 -4.64 -1.80 7.35
CA LEU A 82 -3.46 -1.26 6.68
C LEU A 82 -2.19 -1.44 7.50
N LEU A 83 -2.26 -1.19 8.80
CA LEU A 83 -1.12 -1.29 9.72
C LEU A 83 -0.91 -2.73 10.23
N ASP A 84 -1.80 -3.68 9.84
CA ASP A 84 -1.80 -5.07 10.30
C ASP A 84 -1.82 -5.20 11.83
N GLU A 85 -2.56 -4.32 12.49
CA GLU A 85 -2.57 -4.21 13.95
C GLU A 85 -3.98 -3.92 14.48
N LYS A 86 -4.58 -4.93 15.10
CA LYS A 86 -5.98 -4.86 15.61
C LYS A 86 -6.16 -3.98 16.84
N SER A 87 -5.08 -3.69 17.57
CA SER A 87 -5.12 -2.85 18.77
C SER A 87 -5.15 -1.36 18.46
N ILE A 88 -5.11 -0.98 17.18
CA ILE A 88 -5.13 0.41 16.76
C ILE A 88 -6.46 1.06 17.09
N HIS A 89 -6.38 2.21 17.76
CA HIS A 89 -7.49 3.09 18.09
C HIS A 89 -7.14 4.55 17.82
N LEU A 90 -8.15 5.33 17.44
CA LEU A 90 -8.03 6.77 17.28
C LEU A 90 -8.33 7.47 18.60
N GLU A 91 -7.34 8.15 19.16
CA GLU A 91 -7.49 8.94 20.37
C GLU A 91 -7.63 10.42 20.02
N TYR A 92 -8.75 11.04 20.43
CA TYR A 92 -8.95 12.48 20.25
C TYR A 92 -8.36 13.26 21.41
N ASP A 93 -7.31 14.03 21.14
CA ASP A 93 -6.74 15.02 22.06
C ASP A 93 -7.50 16.34 21.95
N TYR A 94 -8.57 16.47 22.77
CA TYR A 94 -9.42 17.66 22.75
C TYR A 94 -8.73 18.95 23.20
N LYS A 95 -7.60 18.83 23.93
CA LYS A 95 -6.85 20.01 24.40
C LYS A 95 -6.01 20.64 23.29
N ASN A 96 -5.51 19.81 22.40
CA ASN A 96 -4.66 20.21 21.28
C ASN A 96 -5.38 20.15 19.93
N TYR A 97 -6.68 19.82 19.91
CA TYR A 97 -7.50 19.64 18.70
C TYR A 97 -6.84 18.70 17.69
N ASN A 98 -6.32 17.56 18.16
CA ASN A 98 -5.57 16.64 17.33
C ASN A 98 -6.03 15.20 17.54
N PHE A 99 -5.71 14.33 16.56
CA PHE A 99 -5.89 12.90 16.67
C PHE A 99 -4.54 12.21 16.77
N LYS A 100 -4.47 11.21 17.67
CA LYS A 100 -3.33 10.32 17.79
C LYS A 100 -3.75 8.90 17.49
N ILE A 101 -2.80 8.13 17.02
CA ILE A 101 -2.94 6.69 16.83
C ILE A 101 -2.41 6.03 18.11
N ARG A 102 -3.27 5.26 18.77
CA ARG A 102 -2.90 4.43 19.92
C ARG A 102 -2.75 2.99 19.47
N GLN A 103 -1.68 2.35 19.90
CA GLN A 103 -1.37 0.94 19.67
C GLN A 103 -0.98 0.30 21.00
N GLU A 104 -1.35 -0.94 21.25
CA GLU A 104 -0.96 -1.66 22.48
C GLU A 104 0.57 -1.76 22.57
N GLY A 105 1.10 -1.49 23.76
CA GLY A 105 2.55 -1.54 24.01
C GLY A 105 3.37 -0.38 23.44
N ARG A 106 2.72 0.65 22.89
CA ARG A 106 3.39 1.83 22.33
C ARG A 106 2.73 3.12 22.85
N GLU A 107 3.54 4.17 23.04
CA GLU A 107 3.01 5.50 23.30
C GLU A 107 2.19 6.02 22.11
N PRO A 108 1.09 6.75 22.36
CA PRO A 108 0.29 7.33 21.29
C PRO A 108 1.11 8.28 20.42
N PHE A 109 1.00 8.14 19.11
CA PHE A 109 1.77 8.89 18.14
C PHE A 109 0.87 9.64 17.13
N GLU A 110 1.41 10.68 16.50
CA GLU A 110 0.69 11.48 15.50
C GLU A 110 0.74 10.85 14.11
N PHE A 111 -0.18 11.25 13.23
CA PHE A 111 -0.18 10.82 11.80
C PHE A 111 1.11 11.23 11.07
N SER A 112 1.76 12.31 11.50
CA SER A 112 3.04 12.76 10.97
C SER A 112 4.24 11.88 11.34
N GLU A 113 4.07 10.97 12.30
CA GLU A 113 5.10 10.03 12.76
C GLU A 113 5.01 8.66 12.08
N LEU A 114 4.04 8.48 11.17
CA LEU A 114 3.96 7.29 10.33
C LEU A 114 5.13 7.25 9.34
N SER A 115 5.57 6.04 8.99
CA SER A 115 6.55 5.89 7.90
C SER A 115 5.96 6.38 6.57
N ASP A 116 6.83 6.78 5.65
CA ASP A 116 6.42 7.31 4.35
C ASP A 116 5.46 6.37 3.59
N GLY A 117 5.68 5.04 3.69
CA GLY A 117 4.81 4.06 3.07
C GLY A 117 3.39 4.07 3.61
N TYR A 118 3.22 3.98 4.93
CA TYR A 118 1.89 4.06 5.55
C TYR A 118 1.24 5.43 5.34
N SER A 119 2.03 6.49 5.43
CA SER A 119 1.59 7.86 5.17
C SER A 119 1.02 8.00 3.75
N SER A 120 1.72 7.47 2.74
CA SER A 120 1.28 7.48 1.34
C SER A 120 -0.05 6.76 1.13
N VAL A 121 -0.24 5.59 1.76
CA VAL A 121 -1.50 4.83 1.66
C VAL A 121 -2.64 5.55 2.37
N ILE A 122 -2.41 6.06 3.58
CA ILE A 122 -3.43 6.80 4.32
C ILE A 122 -3.83 8.07 3.57
N TYR A 123 -2.90 8.71 2.88
CA TYR A 123 -3.20 9.83 2.00
C TYR A 123 -4.20 9.46 0.89
N ILE A 124 -3.97 8.35 0.16
CA ILE A 124 -4.91 7.87 -0.88
C ILE A 124 -6.29 7.58 -0.28
N VAL A 125 -6.31 6.83 0.82
CA VAL A 125 -7.55 6.43 1.50
C VAL A 125 -8.33 7.65 2.00
N SER A 126 -7.63 8.59 2.63
CA SER A 126 -8.23 9.82 3.17
C SER A 126 -8.80 10.71 2.08
N ASP A 127 -8.07 10.86 0.97
CA ASP A 127 -8.53 11.65 -0.17
C ASP A 127 -9.83 11.07 -0.75
N LEU A 128 -9.85 9.74 -0.98
CA LEU A 128 -11.04 9.07 -1.53
C LEU A 128 -12.23 9.14 -0.56
N ILE A 129 -11.99 8.94 0.75
CA ILE A 129 -13.03 9.08 1.76
C ILE A 129 -13.65 10.49 1.71
N LEU A 130 -12.82 11.55 1.72
CA LEU A 130 -13.33 12.92 1.75
C LEU A 130 -14.03 13.32 0.45
N ARG A 131 -13.65 12.76 -0.70
CA ARG A 131 -14.40 12.94 -1.96
C ARG A 131 -15.77 12.30 -1.90
N MET A 132 -15.95 11.22 -1.14
CA MET A 132 -17.22 10.50 -1.01
C MET A 132 -18.10 11.07 0.09
N ASP A 133 -17.52 11.64 1.13
CA ASP A 133 -18.21 12.02 2.37
C ASP A 133 -19.10 13.28 2.25
N LYS A 134 -19.08 14.01 1.14
CA LYS A 134 -19.81 15.27 1.00
C LYS A 134 -21.31 15.19 1.35
N ASN A 135 -21.93 14.03 1.16
CA ASN A 135 -23.35 13.81 1.42
C ASN A 135 -23.63 12.79 2.54
N TRP A 136 -22.59 12.30 3.24
CA TRP A 136 -22.73 11.19 4.17
C TRP A 136 -23.72 11.46 5.33
N LEU A 137 -23.91 12.72 5.74
CA LEU A 137 -24.92 13.09 6.74
C LEU A 137 -26.35 13.03 6.22
N LEU A 138 -26.53 13.01 4.89
CA LEU A 138 -27.83 13.05 4.24
C LEU A 138 -28.29 11.70 3.68
N ASP A 139 -27.36 10.74 3.52
CA ASP A 139 -27.65 9.43 2.95
C ASP A 139 -28.14 8.45 4.02
N GLU A 140 -29.27 7.80 3.77
CA GLU A 140 -29.84 6.77 4.66
C GLU A 140 -29.05 5.45 4.62
N GLU A 141 -28.31 5.18 3.54
CA GLU A 141 -27.49 3.94 3.37
C GLU A 141 -25.97 4.20 3.52
N ILE A 142 -25.52 4.38 4.77
CA ILE A 142 -24.12 4.77 5.07
C ILE A 142 -23.18 3.55 5.19
N SER A 143 -23.60 2.35 4.86
CA SER A 143 -22.81 1.15 5.18
C SER A 143 -21.55 0.93 4.33
N GLN A 144 -21.40 1.59 3.18
CA GLN A 144 -20.25 1.40 2.28
C GLN A 144 -19.92 2.67 1.48
N TYR A 145 -18.64 2.84 1.14
CA TYR A 145 -18.19 3.84 0.17
C TYR A 145 -18.56 3.39 -1.26
N ASN A 146 -19.82 3.58 -1.64
CA ASN A 146 -20.41 3.04 -2.88
C ASN A 146 -20.35 3.96 -4.09
N ALA A 147 -19.72 5.13 -3.98
CA ALA A 147 -19.59 6.02 -5.14
C ALA A 147 -18.81 5.32 -6.25
N GLN A 148 -19.32 5.45 -7.47
CA GLN A 148 -18.62 4.97 -8.66
C GLN A 148 -17.48 5.92 -9.04
N GLY A 149 -16.43 5.42 -9.65
CA GLY A 149 -15.34 6.29 -10.07
C GLY A 149 -14.21 5.59 -10.78
N ILE A 150 -13.26 6.41 -11.24
CA ILE A 150 -11.98 5.97 -11.81
C ILE A 150 -10.87 6.69 -11.06
N VAL A 151 -9.94 5.90 -10.53
CA VAL A 151 -8.78 6.38 -9.78
C VAL A 151 -7.51 5.91 -10.46
N LEU A 152 -6.65 6.86 -10.79
CA LEU A 152 -5.32 6.59 -11.34
C LEU A 152 -4.30 6.75 -10.23
N ILE A 153 -3.41 5.78 -10.10
CA ILE A 153 -2.30 5.81 -9.13
C ILE A 153 -1.01 5.46 -9.86
N ASP A 154 -0.09 6.39 -9.85
CA ASP A 154 1.21 6.20 -10.49
C ASP A 154 2.19 5.59 -9.49
N GLU A 155 2.94 4.57 -9.92
CA GLU A 155 3.90 3.82 -9.10
C GLU A 155 3.35 3.46 -7.71
N LEU A 156 2.31 2.63 -7.68
CA LEU A 156 1.59 2.33 -6.43
C LEU A 156 2.51 1.82 -5.31
N GLU A 157 3.60 1.12 -5.66
CA GLU A 157 4.59 0.55 -4.73
C GLU A 157 5.50 1.57 -4.05
N THR A 158 5.58 2.80 -4.56
CA THR A 158 6.54 3.81 -4.07
C THR A 158 6.46 3.97 -2.54
N HIS A 159 7.60 3.80 -1.87
CA HIS A 159 7.76 3.78 -0.41
C HIS A 159 7.09 2.62 0.35
N LEU A 160 6.42 1.67 -0.33
CA LEU A 160 5.76 0.55 0.33
C LEU A 160 6.72 -0.61 0.59
N HIS A 161 6.71 -1.13 1.83
CA HIS A 161 7.34 -2.41 2.13
C HIS A 161 6.62 -3.55 1.40
N ILE A 162 7.33 -4.64 1.09
CA ILE A 162 6.81 -5.79 0.33
C ILE A 162 5.47 -6.29 0.88
N GLU A 163 5.32 -6.43 2.21
CA GLU A 163 4.07 -6.89 2.80
C GLU A 163 2.89 -5.94 2.56
N LEU A 164 3.15 -4.63 2.48
CA LEU A 164 2.12 -3.65 2.16
C LEU A 164 1.80 -3.64 0.66
N GLN A 165 2.80 -3.87 -0.20
CA GLN A 165 2.59 -4.04 -1.65
C GLN A 165 1.64 -5.19 -1.96
N LYS A 166 1.75 -6.32 -1.27
CA LYS A 166 0.85 -7.48 -1.41
C LYS A 166 -0.60 -7.17 -0.98
N LYS A 167 -0.79 -6.23 -0.05
CA LYS A 167 -2.08 -5.96 0.59
C LYS A 167 -2.82 -4.76 0.02
N ILE A 168 -2.11 -3.78 -0.57
CA ILE A 168 -2.68 -2.47 -0.88
C ILE A 168 -3.79 -2.53 -1.95
N LEU A 169 -3.57 -3.23 -3.06
CA LEU A 169 -4.56 -3.30 -4.13
C LEU A 169 -5.81 -4.12 -3.72
N PRO A 170 -5.67 -5.31 -3.10
CA PRO A 170 -6.80 -6.01 -2.47
C PRO A 170 -7.56 -5.17 -1.44
N PHE A 171 -6.85 -4.39 -0.62
CA PHE A 171 -7.47 -3.49 0.34
C PHE A 171 -8.28 -2.39 -0.37
N LEU A 172 -7.69 -1.66 -1.32
CA LEU A 172 -8.36 -0.58 -2.02
C LEU A 172 -9.62 -1.06 -2.77
N THR A 173 -9.54 -2.17 -3.48
CA THR A 173 -10.68 -2.74 -4.22
C THR A 173 -11.78 -3.27 -3.33
N LYS A 174 -11.45 -3.77 -2.14
CA LYS A 174 -12.44 -4.21 -1.15
C LYS A 174 -13.08 -3.03 -0.42
N PHE A 175 -12.29 -2.00 -0.09
CA PHE A 175 -12.76 -0.86 0.67
C PHE A 175 -13.60 0.11 -0.18
N PHE A 176 -13.26 0.21 -1.47
CA PHE A 176 -13.96 1.03 -2.48
C PHE A 176 -14.46 0.16 -3.65
N PRO A 177 -15.50 -0.64 -3.46
CA PRO A 177 -15.87 -1.71 -4.39
C PRO A 177 -16.36 -1.23 -5.76
N ASN A 178 -16.81 0.02 -5.88
CA ASN A 178 -17.33 0.60 -7.12
C ASN A 178 -16.32 1.55 -7.81
N ILE A 179 -15.08 1.57 -7.33
CA ILE A 179 -13.99 2.32 -7.96
C ILE A 179 -13.20 1.40 -8.90
N GLN A 180 -13.01 1.85 -10.13
CA GLN A 180 -12.02 1.26 -11.03
C GLN A 180 -10.66 1.88 -10.72
N PHE A 181 -9.73 1.07 -10.25
CA PHE A 181 -8.34 1.49 -10.06
C PHE A 181 -7.55 1.20 -11.34
N ILE A 182 -6.81 2.20 -11.82
CA ILE A 182 -5.83 2.09 -12.90
C ILE A 182 -4.50 2.45 -12.26
N VAL A 183 -3.59 1.49 -12.15
CA VAL A 183 -2.32 1.67 -11.44
C VAL A 183 -1.15 1.38 -12.36
N THR A 184 -0.08 2.16 -12.25
CA THR A 184 1.21 1.77 -12.81
C THR A 184 2.06 1.15 -11.71
N THR A 185 2.86 0.15 -12.05
CA THR A 185 3.72 -0.54 -11.07
C THR A 185 4.88 -1.26 -11.76
N HIS A 186 6.01 -1.30 -11.09
CA HIS A 186 7.15 -2.17 -11.38
C HIS A 186 7.28 -3.31 -10.36
N SER A 187 6.27 -3.49 -9.49
CA SER A 187 6.32 -4.51 -8.44
C SER A 187 5.62 -5.81 -8.84
N PRO A 188 6.34 -6.94 -8.86
CA PRO A 188 5.74 -8.26 -9.05
C PRO A 188 4.74 -8.60 -7.92
N TYR A 189 4.94 -8.05 -6.70
CA TYR A 189 4.07 -8.27 -5.55
C TYR A 189 2.70 -7.59 -5.70
N ILE A 190 2.63 -6.46 -6.40
CA ILE A 190 1.36 -5.80 -6.73
C ILE A 190 0.67 -6.57 -7.86
N LEU A 191 1.41 -6.97 -8.90
CA LEU A 191 0.86 -7.66 -10.05
C LEU A 191 0.17 -8.97 -9.69
N ASN A 192 0.72 -9.77 -8.76
CA ASN A 192 0.12 -11.03 -8.36
C ASN A 192 -0.82 -10.92 -7.15
N SER A 193 -1.02 -9.73 -6.59
CA SER A 193 -1.82 -9.53 -5.36
C SER A 193 -3.32 -9.71 -5.56
N ILE A 194 -3.83 -9.64 -6.79
CA ILE A 194 -5.25 -9.65 -7.10
C ILE A 194 -5.54 -10.45 -8.38
N SER A 195 -6.59 -11.28 -8.34
CA SER A 195 -6.92 -12.21 -9.44
C SER A 195 -7.83 -11.62 -10.52
N ASN A 196 -8.55 -10.55 -10.21
CA ASN A 196 -9.50 -9.92 -11.13
C ASN A 196 -8.95 -8.67 -11.83
N ALA A 197 -7.63 -8.48 -11.82
CA ALA A 197 -6.96 -7.41 -12.54
C ALA A 197 -6.59 -7.85 -13.96
N LYS A 198 -6.55 -6.88 -14.85
CA LYS A 198 -5.91 -6.97 -16.16
C LYS A 198 -4.66 -6.11 -16.12
N ALA A 199 -3.55 -6.64 -16.62
CA ALA A 199 -2.31 -5.88 -16.75
C ALA A 199 -1.95 -5.71 -18.22
N TYR A 200 -1.29 -4.62 -18.54
CA TYR A 200 -0.80 -4.31 -19.86
C TYR A 200 0.65 -3.87 -19.78
N ASP A 201 1.52 -4.56 -20.47
CA ASP A 201 2.93 -4.19 -20.59
C ASP A 201 3.06 -3.04 -21.59
N LEU A 202 3.49 -1.88 -21.11
CA LEU A 202 3.61 -0.67 -21.92
C LEU A 202 4.84 -0.70 -22.84
N GLU A 203 5.86 -1.48 -22.52
CA GLU A 203 7.06 -1.64 -23.34
C GLU A 203 6.85 -2.63 -24.48
N LYS A 204 6.34 -3.84 -24.13
CA LYS A 204 6.11 -4.93 -25.08
C LYS A 204 4.76 -4.80 -25.81
N HIS A 205 3.89 -3.88 -25.38
CA HIS A 205 2.53 -3.64 -25.91
C HIS A 205 1.65 -4.90 -25.93
N VAL A 206 1.67 -5.67 -24.85
CA VAL A 206 0.90 -6.91 -24.73
C VAL A 206 0.04 -6.91 -23.44
N GLU A 207 -1.12 -7.57 -23.53
CA GLU A 207 -1.95 -7.84 -22.35
C GLU A 207 -1.37 -9.05 -21.62
N LEU A 208 -1.25 -8.94 -20.29
CA LEU A 208 -0.77 -9.99 -19.41
C LEU A 208 -1.96 -10.60 -18.66
N GLU A 209 -2.11 -11.90 -18.73
CA GLU A 209 -3.21 -12.61 -18.12
C GLU A 209 -2.73 -13.55 -17.00
N ASN A 210 -3.63 -13.86 -16.06
CA ASN A 210 -3.43 -14.84 -15.00
C ASN A 210 -2.23 -14.55 -14.06
N LEU A 211 -1.85 -13.30 -13.87
CA LEU A 211 -0.69 -12.90 -13.07
C LEU A 211 -0.74 -13.41 -11.62
N ALA A 212 -1.94 -13.53 -11.04
CA ALA A 212 -2.14 -14.06 -9.69
C ALA A 212 -1.80 -15.57 -9.55
N ALA A 213 -1.61 -16.28 -10.67
CA ALA A 213 -1.21 -17.68 -10.66
C ALA A 213 0.31 -17.88 -10.56
N PHE A 214 1.08 -16.81 -10.78
CA PHE A 214 2.54 -16.84 -10.72
C PHE A 214 3.04 -16.36 -9.37
N SER A 215 4.18 -16.89 -8.93
CA SER A 215 4.90 -16.32 -7.79
C SER A 215 5.52 -14.96 -8.15
N SER A 216 5.87 -14.18 -7.13
CA SER A 216 6.54 -12.89 -7.38
C SER A 216 7.91 -13.06 -8.04
N ASP A 217 8.60 -14.17 -7.76
CA ASP A 217 9.91 -14.49 -8.33
C ASP A 217 9.77 -14.85 -9.82
N GLU A 218 8.78 -15.69 -10.17
CA GLU A 218 8.48 -16.03 -11.58
C GLU A 218 8.10 -14.78 -12.40
N LEU A 219 7.37 -13.83 -11.79
CA LEU A 219 7.05 -12.56 -12.46
C LEU A 219 8.29 -11.67 -12.59
N ALA A 220 9.15 -11.62 -11.56
CA ALA A 220 10.38 -10.84 -11.60
C ALA A 220 11.31 -11.35 -12.71
N GLU A 221 11.51 -12.64 -12.82
CA GLU A 221 12.35 -13.25 -13.87
C GLU A 221 11.71 -13.19 -15.26
N GLY A 222 10.42 -13.57 -15.36
CA GLY A 222 9.75 -13.76 -16.65
C GLY A 222 9.28 -12.48 -17.32
N TYR A 223 8.84 -11.47 -16.54
CA TYR A 223 8.30 -10.23 -17.10
C TYR A 223 9.20 -9.03 -16.91
N PHE A 224 9.88 -8.92 -15.77
CA PHE A 224 10.78 -7.81 -15.51
C PHE A 224 12.22 -8.09 -15.95
N GLU A 225 12.51 -9.31 -16.43
CA GLU A 225 13.85 -9.71 -16.85
C GLU A 225 14.89 -9.41 -15.76
N ALA A 226 14.43 -9.46 -14.50
CA ALA A 226 15.30 -9.23 -13.35
C ALA A 226 16.26 -10.39 -13.21
N ASP A 227 17.52 -10.07 -13.24
CA ASP A 227 18.57 -11.05 -13.04
C ASP A 227 18.52 -11.62 -11.61
N GLU A 228 18.38 -12.92 -11.48
CA GLU A 228 18.32 -13.63 -10.19
C GLU A 228 19.66 -13.51 -9.43
N TYR A 229 20.75 -13.37 -10.16
CA TYR A 229 22.10 -13.33 -9.58
C TYR A 229 22.82 -12.02 -9.87
N SER A 230 23.66 -11.58 -8.94
CA SER A 230 24.60 -10.48 -9.20
C SER A 230 25.57 -10.85 -10.33
N ASP A 231 26.01 -9.86 -11.09
CA ASP A 231 26.96 -10.07 -12.19
C ASP A 231 28.19 -10.86 -11.75
N THR A 232 28.72 -10.56 -10.55
CA THR A 232 29.85 -11.29 -9.96
C THR A 232 29.54 -12.76 -9.74
N LEU A 233 28.33 -13.10 -9.27
CA LEU A 233 27.95 -14.49 -9.01
C LEU A 233 27.74 -15.25 -10.33
N LYS A 234 27.21 -14.58 -11.37
CA LYS A 234 27.09 -15.16 -12.71
C LYS A 234 28.46 -15.49 -13.31
N GLU A 235 29.39 -14.54 -13.26
CA GLU A 235 30.76 -14.77 -13.73
C GLU A 235 31.40 -15.94 -13.01
N GLU A 236 31.22 -16.05 -11.68
CA GLU A 236 31.73 -17.16 -10.88
C GLU A 236 31.05 -18.50 -11.23
N LEU A 237 29.73 -18.52 -11.46
CA LEU A 237 29.00 -19.72 -11.88
C LEU A 237 29.41 -20.16 -13.29
N GLU A 238 29.55 -19.25 -14.24
CA GLU A 238 30.06 -19.53 -15.57
C GLU A 238 31.49 -20.10 -15.52
N ARG A 239 32.34 -19.46 -14.70
CA ARG A 239 33.72 -19.95 -14.50
C ARG A 239 33.76 -21.32 -13.90
N TYR A 240 32.93 -21.60 -12.88
CA TYR A 240 32.81 -22.93 -12.27
C TYR A 240 32.30 -23.99 -13.28
N ALA A 241 31.28 -23.66 -14.09
CA ALA A 241 30.79 -24.54 -15.14
C ALA A 241 31.87 -24.86 -16.18
N GLN A 242 32.67 -23.86 -16.61
CA GLN A 242 33.84 -24.07 -17.49
C GLN A 242 34.84 -25.03 -16.88
N LEU A 243 35.18 -24.85 -15.60
CA LEU A 243 36.09 -25.72 -14.85
C LEU A 243 35.58 -27.15 -14.64
N CYS A 244 34.23 -27.33 -14.63
CA CYS A 244 33.61 -28.65 -14.54
C CYS A 244 33.57 -29.38 -15.90
N SER A 245 33.49 -28.64 -17.02
CA SER A 245 33.42 -29.20 -18.39
C SER A 245 34.83 -29.51 -18.99
N GLY A 246 35.89 -28.99 -18.42
CA GLY A 246 37.27 -29.17 -18.88
C GLY A 246 37.79 -30.59 -18.64
N LYS A 247 38.39 -31.21 -19.65
CA LYS A 247 38.91 -32.60 -19.55
C LYS A 247 40.26 -32.72 -18.85
N GLU A 248 41.12 -31.71 -18.92
CA GLU A 248 42.41 -31.66 -18.22
C GLU A 248 42.56 -30.27 -17.57
N LEU A 249 42.47 -30.22 -16.26
CA LEU A 249 42.66 -28.99 -15.47
C LEU A 249 44.10 -28.89 -14.97
N THR A 250 44.66 -27.71 -15.00
CA THR A 250 45.90 -27.37 -14.31
C THR A 250 45.73 -27.48 -12.77
N GLU A 251 46.84 -27.46 -12.02
CA GLU A 251 46.76 -27.48 -10.54
C GLU A 251 46.06 -26.22 -10.00
N GLU A 252 46.28 -25.04 -10.62
CA GLU A 252 45.65 -23.80 -10.27
C GLU A 252 44.15 -23.85 -10.54
N GLU A 253 43.70 -24.35 -11.68
CA GLU A 253 42.28 -24.51 -12.03
C GLU A 253 41.55 -25.52 -11.13
N ARG A 254 42.26 -26.57 -10.64
CA ARG A 254 41.68 -27.51 -9.64
C ARG A 254 41.48 -26.83 -8.30
N ALA A 255 42.42 -25.97 -7.88
CA ALA A 255 42.29 -25.21 -6.65
C ALA A 255 41.16 -24.22 -6.74
N GLU A 256 41.06 -23.42 -7.84
CA GLU A 256 40.00 -22.48 -8.12
C GLU A 256 38.62 -23.18 -8.09
N ARG A 257 38.48 -24.32 -8.77
CA ARG A 257 37.24 -25.10 -8.75
C ARG A 257 36.85 -25.54 -7.34
N ALA A 258 37.81 -25.93 -6.53
CA ALA A 258 37.55 -26.35 -5.14
C ALA A 258 37.12 -25.19 -4.26
N GLU A 259 37.71 -23.99 -4.45
CA GLU A 259 37.31 -22.77 -3.76
C GLU A 259 35.87 -22.32 -4.13
N LEU A 260 35.56 -22.26 -5.43
CA LEU A 260 34.23 -21.93 -5.90
C LEU A 260 33.18 -22.92 -5.39
N LYS A 261 33.48 -24.21 -5.40
CA LYS A 261 32.60 -25.25 -4.83
C LYS A 261 32.32 -25.05 -3.34
N ILE A 262 33.32 -24.70 -2.56
CA ILE A 262 33.17 -24.43 -1.12
C ILE A 262 32.33 -23.13 -0.94
N LYS A 263 32.61 -22.10 -1.73
CA LYS A 263 31.89 -20.84 -1.71
C LYS A 263 30.39 -21.06 -1.98
N PHE A 264 30.03 -21.78 -3.05
CA PHE A 264 28.64 -22.05 -3.40
C PHE A 264 27.93 -22.92 -2.36
N LYS A 265 28.63 -23.91 -1.79
CA LYS A 265 28.10 -24.72 -0.70
C LYS A 265 27.79 -23.89 0.55
N ASN A 266 28.62 -22.91 0.86
CA ASN A 266 28.41 -22.03 2.02
C ASN A 266 27.26 -21.02 1.72
N LEU A 267 27.15 -20.50 0.49
CA LEU A 267 26.03 -19.67 0.08
C LEU A 267 24.68 -20.39 0.24
N SER A 268 24.62 -21.69 -0.09
CA SER A 268 23.39 -22.49 0.05
C SER A 268 22.93 -22.65 1.50
N THR A 269 23.84 -22.54 2.49
CA THR A 269 23.48 -22.66 3.91
C THR A 269 22.84 -21.42 4.51
N ASP A 270 23.09 -20.25 3.91
CA ASP A 270 22.58 -18.96 4.38
C ASP A 270 21.23 -18.57 3.71
N LEU A 271 20.78 -19.33 2.71
CA LEU A 271 19.56 -19.10 1.97
C LEU A 271 18.36 -19.85 2.58
N SER A 272 17.15 -19.29 2.43
CA SER A 272 15.91 -19.98 2.81
C SER A 272 15.68 -21.26 1.97
N GLY A 273 14.92 -22.23 2.50
CA GLY A 273 14.80 -23.58 1.92
C GLY A 273 14.50 -23.67 0.43
N ALA A 274 13.67 -22.75 -0.13
CA ALA A 274 13.34 -22.74 -1.56
C ALA A 274 14.50 -22.28 -2.47
N ALA A 275 15.33 -21.34 -2.00
CA ALA A 275 16.52 -20.91 -2.73
C ALA A 275 17.66 -21.92 -2.61
N ARG A 276 17.65 -22.75 -1.55
CA ARG A 276 18.64 -23.80 -1.31
C ARG A 276 18.56 -24.95 -2.32
N GLU A 277 17.36 -25.37 -2.71
CA GLU A 277 17.15 -26.44 -3.71
C GLU A 277 17.79 -26.12 -5.05
N LYS A 278 17.82 -24.85 -5.46
CA LYS A 278 18.42 -24.41 -6.74
C LYS A 278 19.97 -24.54 -6.76
N PHE A 279 20.63 -24.63 -5.61
CA PHE A 279 22.09 -24.75 -5.51
C PHE A 279 22.58 -26.17 -5.15
N GLU A 280 21.67 -27.11 -4.84
CA GLU A 280 22.02 -28.50 -4.51
C GLU A 280 22.07 -29.44 -5.75
N ASP A 281 21.52 -29.02 -6.89
CA ASP A 281 21.58 -29.72 -8.20
C ASP A 281 22.76 -29.20 -9.04
#